data_3f7c536b2ac2f7dabdeaa5b3d81436a8
#
_entry.id   3f7c536b2ac2f7dabdeaa5b3d81436a8
#
_cell.length_a   1.000
_cell.length_b   1.000
_cell.length_c   1.000
_cell.angle_alpha   90.00
_cell.angle_beta   90.00
_cell.angle_gamma   90.00
#
_symmetry.space_group_name_H-M   'P 1'
#
loop_
_entity.id
_entity.type
_entity.pdbx_description
1 polymer ?
#
loop_
_entity_poly.entity_id
_entity_poly.type
_entity_poly.pdbx_seq_one_letter_code
_entity_poly.pdbx_strand_id
1 'polypeptide(L)'
;MKHPGQSSSLARNPAVATARAGAPAFGSLLKSWRAARRYSQFELALQTRVSQRHLSFLESGRAQPSRDMVLHLAQGLLVPLRERNDLLVAAGFAPIYAERTLNDGAMAAIRQALETTLLHHEPFPALVVDRCWNVV
;
A
#
# COMPACT_ATOMS: atom_id res chain seq x y z
N MET A 1 8.98 -43.35 -38.43
CA MET A 1 8.06 -42.24 -38.19
C MET A 1 8.44 -41.57 -36.88
N LYS A 2 9.02 -40.38 -36.96
CA LYS A 2 9.47 -39.60 -35.82
C LYS A 2 8.43 -38.53 -35.49
N HIS A 3 7.85 -38.54 -34.29
CA HIS A 3 7.08 -37.43 -33.78
C HIS A 3 8.03 -36.48 -33.04
N PRO A 4 8.07 -35.18 -33.36
CA PRO A 4 8.78 -34.20 -32.58
C PRO A 4 7.90 -33.75 -31.38
N GLY A 5 8.46 -33.85 -30.17
CA GLY A 5 7.89 -33.37 -28.95
C GLY A 5 7.68 -31.86 -28.96
N GLN A 6 6.49 -31.44 -28.63
CA GLN A 6 6.17 -30.03 -28.38
C GLN A 6 6.67 -29.63 -27.01
N SER A 7 7.73 -28.85 -27.01
CA SER A 7 8.17 -28.11 -25.81
C SER A 7 7.17 -27.01 -25.49
N SER A 8 6.37 -27.22 -24.47
CA SER A 8 5.52 -26.17 -23.89
C SER A 8 6.40 -25.13 -23.24
N SER A 9 6.70 -24.08 -23.97
CA SER A 9 7.29 -22.86 -23.46
C SER A 9 6.25 -22.15 -22.60
N LEU A 10 6.37 -22.32 -21.26
CA LEU A 10 5.68 -21.47 -20.30
C LEU A 10 6.20 -20.03 -20.46
N ALA A 11 5.45 -19.23 -21.19
CA ALA A 11 5.67 -17.81 -21.33
C ALA A 11 5.66 -17.17 -19.94
N ARG A 12 6.83 -16.77 -19.46
CA ARG A 12 6.97 -15.89 -18.30
C ARG A 12 6.28 -14.58 -18.63
N ASN A 13 5.24 -14.29 -17.88
CA ASN A 13 4.51 -13.03 -18.00
C ASN A 13 5.44 -11.87 -17.63
N PRO A 14 5.79 -10.94 -18.54
CA PRO A 14 6.73 -9.86 -18.27
C PRO A 14 6.13 -8.68 -17.51
N ALA A 15 4.94 -8.80 -16.92
CA ALA A 15 4.21 -7.70 -16.29
C ALA A 15 4.60 -7.41 -14.83
N VAL A 16 5.63 -8.02 -14.26
CA VAL A 16 6.01 -7.84 -12.84
C VAL A 16 7.35 -7.11 -12.67
N ALA A 17 7.93 -6.55 -13.70
CA ALA A 17 9.26 -5.92 -13.63
C ALA A 17 9.25 -4.44 -14.03
N THR A 18 8.36 -3.64 -13.42
CA THR A 18 8.59 -2.20 -13.33
C THR A 18 8.53 -1.79 -11.85
N ALA A 19 9.51 -2.28 -11.07
CA ALA A 19 9.91 -1.56 -9.87
C ALA A 19 10.31 -0.15 -10.34
N ARG A 20 9.51 0.86 -9.99
CA ARG A 20 9.83 2.26 -10.21
C ARG A 20 11.23 2.49 -9.65
N ALA A 21 12.18 2.83 -10.52
CA ALA A 21 13.50 3.27 -10.10
C ALA A 21 13.32 4.44 -9.14
N GLY A 22 13.66 4.23 -7.85
CA GLY A 22 13.50 5.24 -6.80
C GLY A 22 12.45 4.95 -5.73
N ALA A 23 11.65 3.86 -5.82
CA ALA A 23 10.76 3.49 -4.73
C ALA A 23 11.56 2.98 -3.51
N PRO A 24 11.26 3.45 -2.29
CA PRO A 24 11.96 2.99 -1.09
C PRO A 24 11.75 1.48 -0.90
N ALA A 25 12.80 0.79 -0.44
CA ALA A 25 12.72 -0.62 -0.12
C ALA A 25 11.73 -0.87 1.03
N PHE A 26 11.08 -2.04 1.05
CA PHE A 26 10.11 -2.41 2.08
C PHE A 26 10.64 -2.17 3.51
N GLY A 27 11.87 -2.59 3.80
CA GLY A 27 12.48 -2.42 5.13
C GLY A 27 12.59 -0.96 5.55
N SER A 28 12.91 -0.07 4.62
CA SER A 28 12.98 1.38 4.87
C SER A 28 11.59 1.97 5.16
N LEU A 29 10.57 1.56 4.42
CA LEU A 29 9.19 1.97 4.67
C LEU A 29 8.68 1.45 6.01
N LEU A 30 8.93 0.17 6.33
CA LEU A 30 8.56 -0.42 7.62
C LEU A 30 9.18 0.36 8.77
N LYS A 31 10.48 0.65 8.68
CA LYS A 31 11.20 1.42 9.70
C LYS A 31 10.65 2.84 9.85
N SER A 32 10.31 3.53 8.77
CA SER A 32 9.75 4.88 8.82
C SER A 32 8.34 4.88 9.44
N TRP A 33 7.49 3.91 9.12
CA TRP A 33 6.18 3.76 9.77
C TRP A 33 6.30 3.48 11.26
N ARG A 34 7.22 2.58 11.66
CA ARG A 34 7.49 2.29 13.06
C ARG A 34 7.95 3.54 13.81
N ALA A 35 8.90 4.29 13.24
CA ALA A 35 9.40 5.54 13.83
C ALA A 35 8.29 6.60 13.94
N ALA A 36 7.42 6.74 12.94
CA ALA A 36 6.28 7.66 12.98
C ALA A 36 5.28 7.31 14.08
N ARG A 37 5.16 6.03 14.45
CA ARG A 37 4.36 5.57 15.60
C ARG A 37 5.13 5.59 16.93
N ARG A 38 6.40 6.01 16.92
CA ARG A 38 7.30 6.04 18.08
C ARG A 38 7.50 4.68 18.75
N TYR A 39 7.41 3.59 17.96
CA TYR A 39 7.68 2.26 18.45
C TYR A 39 9.15 1.89 18.29
N SER A 40 9.73 1.28 19.33
CA SER A 40 10.96 0.51 19.20
C SER A 40 10.69 -0.80 18.43
N GLN A 41 11.73 -1.47 17.94
CA GLN A 41 11.55 -2.80 17.35
C GLN A 41 10.96 -3.80 18.35
N PHE A 42 11.31 -3.68 19.62
CA PHE A 42 10.79 -4.53 20.68
C PHE A 42 9.30 -4.31 20.91
N GLU A 43 8.83 -3.06 20.99
CA GLU A 43 7.40 -2.73 21.16
C GLU A 43 6.57 -3.21 19.97
N LEU A 44 7.05 -3.02 18.74
CA LEU A 44 6.37 -3.54 17.56
C LEU A 44 6.35 -5.08 17.57
N ALA A 45 7.42 -5.72 17.99
CA ALA A 45 7.51 -7.17 18.13
C ALA A 45 6.45 -7.70 19.10
N LEU A 46 6.29 -7.07 20.25
CA LEU A 46 5.26 -7.42 21.24
C LEU A 46 3.86 -7.25 20.68
N GLN A 47 3.59 -6.10 20.04
CA GLN A 47 2.28 -5.77 19.52
C GLN A 47 1.85 -6.69 18.37
N THR A 48 2.78 -7.06 17.50
CA THR A 48 2.49 -7.87 16.33
C THR A 48 2.76 -9.35 16.55
N ARG A 49 3.29 -9.75 17.69
CA ARG A 49 3.74 -11.13 17.97
C ARG A 49 4.73 -11.67 16.95
N VAL A 50 5.54 -10.79 16.37
CA VAL A 50 6.66 -11.11 15.49
C VAL A 50 7.94 -10.98 16.29
N SER A 51 8.91 -11.88 16.11
CA SER A 51 10.16 -11.77 16.86
C SER A 51 10.92 -10.49 16.50
N GLN A 52 11.54 -9.83 17.47
CA GLN A 52 12.36 -8.65 17.24
C GLN A 52 13.48 -8.91 16.23
N ARG A 53 14.09 -10.11 16.28
CA ARG A 53 15.11 -10.53 15.31
C ARG A 53 14.57 -10.55 13.89
N HIS A 54 13.37 -11.08 13.69
CA HIS A 54 12.74 -11.11 12.37
C HIS A 54 12.42 -9.69 11.86
N LEU A 55 11.89 -8.83 12.72
CA LEU A 55 11.68 -7.41 12.38
C LEU A 55 12.98 -6.71 11.97
N SER A 56 14.07 -6.94 12.71
CA SER A 56 15.38 -6.41 12.36
C SER A 56 15.86 -6.88 10.99
N PHE A 57 15.62 -8.14 10.64
CA PHE A 57 15.98 -8.69 9.33
C PHE A 57 15.11 -8.12 8.21
N LEU A 58 13.82 -7.91 8.45
CA LEU A 58 12.92 -7.26 7.50
C LEU A 58 13.33 -5.79 7.24
N GLU A 59 13.60 -5.03 8.30
CA GLU A 59 14.02 -3.62 8.19
C GLU A 59 15.39 -3.45 7.51
N SER A 60 16.30 -4.41 7.71
CA SER A 60 17.63 -4.40 7.07
C SER A 60 17.68 -5.02 5.68
N GLY A 61 16.56 -5.57 5.19
CA GLY A 61 16.50 -6.24 3.90
C GLY A 61 17.13 -7.65 3.87
N ARG A 62 17.48 -8.20 5.03
CA ARG A 62 18.05 -9.56 5.15
C ARG A 62 16.99 -10.65 5.01
N ALA A 63 15.74 -10.32 5.23
CA ALA A 63 14.60 -11.21 5.02
C ALA A 63 13.57 -10.54 4.13
N GLN A 64 12.90 -11.36 3.30
CA GLN A 64 11.77 -10.92 2.49
C GLN A 64 10.47 -11.28 3.23
N PRO A 65 9.52 -10.34 3.35
CA PRO A 65 8.24 -10.63 3.95
C PRO A 65 7.34 -11.42 3.00
N SER A 66 6.48 -12.26 3.55
CA SER A 66 5.31 -12.75 2.81
C SER A 66 4.25 -11.65 2.70
N ARG A 67 3.29 -11.80 1.78
CA ARG A 67 2.16 -10.88 1.66
C ARG A 67 1.41 -10.72 2.98
N ASP A 68 1.12 -11.82 3.66
CA ASP A 68 0.42 -11.82 4.95
C ASP A 68 1.23 -11.11 6.04
N MET A 69 2.54 -11.27 6.03
CA MET A 69 3.43 -10.54 6.95
C MET A 69 3.38 -9.03 6.72
N VAL A 70 3.39 -8.58 5.45
CA VAL A 70 3.24 -7.16 5.12
C VAL A 70 1.94 -6.59 5.67
N LEU A 71 0.83 -7.28 5.43
CA LEU A 71 -0.50 -6.85 5.89
C LEU A 71 -0.61 -6.88 7.42
N HIS A 72 -0.05 -7.89 8.05
CA HIS A 72 -0.02 -8.04 9.50
C HIS A 72 0.74 -6.90 10.19
N LEU A 73 1.94 -6.58 9.71
CA LEU A 73 2.74 -5.47 10.22
C LEU A 73 2.09 -4.11 9.94
N ALA A 74 1.52 -3.93 8.75
CA ALA A 74 0.78 -2.72 8.40
C ALA A 74 -0.44 -2.50 9.30
N GLN A 75 -1.13 -3.56 9.68
CA GLN A 75 -2.23 -3.49 10.64
C GLN A 75 -1.75 -3.13 12.05
N GLY A 76 -0.69 -3.77 12.53
CA GLY A 76 -0.11 -3.47 13.85
C GLY A 76 0.40 -2.03 13.96
N LEU A 77 0.86 -1.45 12.86
CA LEU A 77 1.29 -0.05 12.76
C LEU A 77 0.14 0.92 12.45
N LEU A 78 -1.10 0.44 12.31
CA LEU A 78 -2.26 1.23 11.92
C LEU A 78 -1.99 2.03 10.63
N VAL A 79 -1.32 1.42 9.67
CA VAL A 79 -1.07 2.03 8.36
C VAL A 79 -2.40 2.16 7.62
N PRO A 80 -2.77 3.36 7.11
CA PRO A 80 -3.99 3.53 6.34
C PRO A 80 -4.01 2.64 5.09
N LEU A 81 -5.19 2.26 4.61
CA LEU A 81 -5.35 1.24 3.57
C LEU A 81 -4.61 1.57 2.26
N ARG A 82 -4.57 2.84 1.86
CA ARG A 82 -3.85 3.26 0.64
C ARG A 82 -2.35 3.06 0.77
N GLU A 83 -1.80 3.48 1.89
CA GLU A 83 -0.37 3.37 2.19
C GLU A 83 0.07 1.92 2.39
N ARG A 84 -0.87 0.99 2.66
CA ARG A 84 -0.59 -0.45 2.64
C ARG A 84 -0.26 -0.95 1.25
N ASN A 85 -0.82 -0.35 0.20
CA ASN A 85 -0.42 -0.66 -1.18
C ASN A 85 1.05 -0.34 -1.42
N ASP A 86 1.56 0.78 -0.90
CA ASP A 86 2.97 1.14 -1.04
C ASP A 86 3.88 0.10 -0.37
N LEU A 87 3.50 -0.38 0.81
CA LEU A 87 4.22 -1.47 1.49
C LEU A 87 4.18 -2.78 0.69
N LEU A 88 3.03 -3.12 0.11
CA LEU A 88 2.88 -4.32 -0.73
C LEU A 88 3.76 -4.22 -1.97
N VAL A 89 3.70 -3.10 -2.70
CA VAL A 89 4.50 -2.88 -3.90
C VAL A 89 6.00 -2.89 -3.59
N ALA A 90 6.42 -2.25 -2.49
CA ALA A 90 7.81 -2.26 -2.04
C ALA A 90 8.31 -3.66 -1.67
N ALA A 91 7.43 -4.54 -1.21
CA ALA A 91 7.72 -5.95 -0.95
C ALA A 91 7.63 -6.86 -2.19
N GLY A 92 7.27 -6.31 -3.37
CA GLY A 92 7.15 -7.05 -4.62
C GLY A 92 5.77 -7.66 -4.87
N PHE A 93 4.74 -7.24 -4.13
CA PHE A 93 3.36 -7.71 -4.29
C PHE A 93 2.49 -6.70 -5.03
N ALA A 94 1.42 -7.19 -5.68
CA ALA A 94 0.43 -6.32 -6.28
C ALA A 94 -0.40 -5.58 -5.21
N PRO A 95 -0.81 -4.32 -5.47
CA PRO A 95 -1.73 -3.60 -4.58
C PRO A 95 -3.09 -4.31 -4.53
N ILE A 96 -3.74 -4.28 -3.38
CA ILE A 96 -5.03 -4.95 -3.15
C ILE A 96 -6.14 -3.97 -2.78
N TYR A 97 -5.79 -2.78 -2.32
CA TYR A 97 -6.78 -1.77 -1.95
C TYR A 97 -7.04 -0.87 -3.16
N ALA A 98 -8.27 -0.89 -3.68
CA ALA A 98 -8.64 -0.05 -4.81
C ALA A 98 -8.56 1.44 -4.43
N GLU A 99 -7.88 2.22 -5.25
CA GLU A 99 -7.97 3.67 -5.21
C GLU A 99 -9.26 4.08 -5.93
N ARG A 100 -10.22 4.58 -5.17
CA ARG A 100 -11.47 5.11 -5.73
C ARG A 100 -11.35 6.63 -5.84
N THR A 101 -11.61 7.14 -7.02
CA THR A 101 -11.76 8.58 -7.24
C THR A 101 -13.21 8.99 -6.95
N LEU A 102 -13.46 10.28 -6.67
CA LEU A 102 -14.83 10.77 -6.49
C LEU A 102 -15.68 10.59 -7.75
N ASN A 103 -15.05 10.41 -8.92
CA ASN A 103 -15.74 10.17 -10.19
C ASN A 103 -16.18 8.71 -10.38
N ASP A 104 -15.73 7.78 -9.54
CA ASP A 104 -16.20 6.39 -9.57
C ASP A 104 -17.68 6.33 -9.23
N GLY A 105 -18.46 5.53 -9.97
CA GLY A 105 -19.89 5.37 -9.73
C GLY A 105 -20.24 4.95 -8.29
N ALA A 106 -19.37 4.17 -7.64
CA ALA A 106 -19.51 3.78 -6.24
C ALA A 106 -19.38 4.96 -5.24
N MET A 107 -18.83 6.09 -5.68
CA MET A 107 -18.65 7.31 -4.88
C MET A 107 -19.71 8.39 -5.18
N ALA A 108 -20.68 8.09 -6.04
CA ALA A 108 -21.70 9.05 -6.49
C ALA A 108 -22.47 9.70 -5.33
N ALA A 109 -22.86 8.91 -4.32
CA ALA A 109 -23.56 9.42 -3.15
C ALA A 109 -22.69 10.39 -2.32
N ILE A 110 -21.40 10.10 -2.18
CA ILE A 110 -20.44 10.97 -1.47
C ILE A 110 -20.23 12.27 -2.24
N ARG A 111 -20.05 12.19 -3.56
CA ARG A 111 -19.94 13.37 -4.42
C ARG A 111 -21.18 14.25 -4.30
N GLN A 112 -22.38 13.69 -4.40
CA GLN A 112 -23.62 14.42 -4.25
C GLN A 112 -23.76 15.10 -2.88
N ALA A 113 -23.35 14.43 -1.81
CA ALA A 113 -23.34 15.02 -0.47
C ALA A 113 -22.37 16.21 -0.38
N LEU A 114 -21.18 16.10 -0.98
CA LEU A 114 -20.20 17.19 -1.04
C LEU A 114 -20.73 18.38 -1.86
N GLU A 115 -21.31 18.14 -3.04
CA GLU A 115 -21.93 19.17 -3.88
C GLU A 115 -23.04 19.90 -3.11
N THR A 116 -23.92 19.17 -2.45
CA THR A 116 -24.99 19.73 -1.61
C THR A 116 -24.42 20.58 -0.48
N THR A 117 -23.38 20.12 0.19
CA THR A 117 -22.72 20.86 1.28
C THR A 117 -22.10 22.16 0.76
N LEU A 118 -21.44 22.14 -0.40
CA LEU A 118 -20.85 23.32 -1.02
C LEU A 118 -21.92 24.36 -1.37
N LEU A 119 -23.04 23.94 -1.95
CA LEU A 119 -24.16 24.82 -2.28
C LEU A 119 -24.77 25.51 -1.06
N HIS A 120 -24.83 24.82 0.09
CA HIS A 120 -25.33 25.42 1.33
C HIS A 120 -24.35 26.42 1.97
N HIS A 121 -23.12 26.51 1.48
CA HIS A 121 -22.14 27.49 1.95
C HIS A 121 -22.25 28.86 1.24
N GLU A 122 -23.09 28.99 0.21
CA GLU A 122 -23.32 30.29 -0.41
C GLU A 122 -23.88 31.32 0.59
N PRO A 123 -23.42 32.58 0.58
CA PRO A 123 -22.51 33.22 -0.38
C PRO A 123 -21.02 33.13 -0.03
N PHE A 124 -20.63 32.28 0.91
CA PHE A 124 -19.23 32.15 1.36
C PHE A 124 -18.45 31.19 0.45
N PRO A 125 -17.20 31.53 0.09
CA PRO A 125 -16.38 30.61 -0.70
C PRO A 125 -16.06 29.33 0.09
N ALA A 126 -16.25 28.19 -0.54
CA ALA A 126 -15.90 26.89 0.01
C ALA A 126 -15.15 26.07 -1.03
N LEU A 127 -14.20 25.24 -0.57
CA LEU A 127 -13.34 24.42 -1.41
C LEU A 127 -13.20 23.04 -0.78
N VAL A 128 -13.31 21.99 -1.58
CA VAL A 128 -13.02 20.63 -1.16
C VAL A 128 -11.67 20.23 -1.72
N VAL A 129 -10.79 19.79 -0.85
CA VAL A 129 -9.46 19.30 -1.21
C VAL A 129 -9.25 17.89 -0.69
N ASP A 130 -8.49 17.11 -1.42
CA ASP A 130 -8.01 15.82 -0.94
C ASP A 130 -6.87 16.00 0.09
N ARG A 131 -6.36 14.88 0.63
CA ARG A 131 -5.25 14.91 1.60
C ARG A 131 -3.92 15.45 1.04
N CYS A 132 -3.81 15.54 -0.28
CA CYS A 132 -2.64 16.08 -0.98
C CYS A 132 -2.86 17.53 -1.43
N TRP A 133 -3.94 18.18 -0.95
CA TRP A 133 -4.34 19.54 -1.28
C TRP A 133 -4.75 19.74 -2.75
N ASN A 134 -5.08 18.66 -3.47
CA ASN A 134 -5.69 18.79 -4.79
C ASN A 134 -7.17 19.14 -4.66
N VAL A 135 -7.65 20.04 -5.49
CA VAL A 135 -9.07 20.36 -5.59
C VAL A 135 -9.80 19.16 -6.21
N VAL A 136 -10.89 18.72 -5.62
CA VAL A 136 -11.69 17.57 -6.04
C VAL A 136 -13.03 18.00 -6.60
#